data_0af39ecf5892325f944066fd06389a4e
#
_entry.id   0af39ecf5892325f944066fd06389a4e
#
_cell.length_a   1.000
_cell.length_b   1.000
_cell.length_c   1.000
_cell.angle_alpha   90.00
_cell.angle_beta   90.00
_cell.angle_gamma   90.00
#
_symmetry.space_group_name_H-M   'P 1'
#
loop_
_entity.id
_entity.type
_entity.pdbx_description
1 polymer ?
#
loop_
_entity_poly.entity_id
_entity_poly.type
_entity_poly.pdbx_seq_one_letter_code
_entity_poly.pdbx_strand_id
1 'polypeptide(L)'
;MIEIKKTYKNYVGGKYVRSESGKTFTLSLKNDSFEVPLTSKKDIRDAVTASKKGFQNWSQISPYTKTQILYRLSEMIEGNKDSYTELLTLGGSTRNQAKKDIETAIKNIVWYAGLADKWEQVAGNLNPVNGEYFNISHQNPIGVVFSLNSDNNSLSSLLNSIIQPLTVGCSVISFSEE
;
A
#
# COMPACT_ATOMS: atom_id res chain seq x y z
N MET A 1 21.02 -31.43 6.34
CA MET A 1 20.90 -30.44 5.24
C MET A 1 20.81 -29.08 5.92
N ILE A 2 21.69 -28.13 5.63
CA ILE A 2 21.61 -26.79 6.23
C ILE A 2 20.47 -26.07 5.50
N GLU A 3 19.36 -25.81 6.18
CA GLU A 3 18.26 -25.03 5.65
C GLU A 3 18.67 -23.55 5.61
N ILE A 4 18.80 -23.01 4.39
CA ILE A 4 19.12 -21.59 4.22
C ILE A 4 17.82 -20.80 4.36
N LYS A 5 17.65 -20.15 5.50
CA LYS A 5 16.49 -19.27 5.74
C LYS A 5 16.56 -18.05 4.83
N LYS A 6 15.45 -17.76 4.17
CA LYS A 6 15.30 -16.57 3.31
C LYS A 6 15.28 -15.31 4.18
N THR A 7 16.19 -14.37 3.91
CA THR A 7 16.14 -13.03 4.51
C THR A 7 15.23 -12.14 3.66
N TYR A 8 14.21 -11.59 4.28
CA TYR A 8 13.35 -10.60 3.64
C TYR A 8 14.07 -9.26 3.47
N LYS A 9 13.54 -8.38 2.66
CA LYS A 9 14.15 -7.10 2.34
C LYS A 9 13.08 -6.01 2.34
N ASN A 10 13.48 -4.77 2.63
CA ASN A 10 12.63 -3.62 2.42
C ASN A 10 12.34 -3.44 0.92
N TYR A 11 11.12 -3.04 0.58
CA TYR A 11 10.77 -2.68 -0.79
C TYR A 11 10.73 -1.16 -0.90
N VAL A 12 11.71 -0.59 -1.60
CA VAL A 12 11.89 0.87 -1.71
C VAL A 12 12.21 1.25 -3.15
N GLY A 13 11.45 2.19 -3.71
CA GLY A 13 11.68 2.69 -5.06
C GLY A 13 11.61 1.62 -6.15
N GLY A 14 10.72 0.64 -6.01
CA GLY A 14 10.55 -0.47 -6.96
C GLY A 14 11.60 -1.57 -6.82
N LYS A 15 12.42 -1.60 -5.76
CA LYS A 15 13.51 -2.56 -5.57
C LYS A 15 13.48 -3.15 -4.17
N TYR A 16 13.91 -4.41 -4.07
CA TYR A 16 14.16 -5.07 -2.79
C TYR A 16 15.57 -4.76 -2.30
N VAL A 17 15.67 -3.93 -1.26
CA VAL A 17 16.94 -3.48 -0.67
C VAL A 17 17.13 -4.05 0.73
N ARG A 18 18.36 -4.37 1.10
CA ARG A 18 18.71 -4.71 2.49
C ARG A 18 18.73 -3.44 3.33
N SER A 19 18.49 -3.59 4.66
CA SER A 19 18.77 -2.49 5.57
C SER A 19 20.24 -2.07 5.47
N GLU A 20 20.49 -0.77 5.52
CA GLU A 20 21.86 -0.23 5.47
C GLU A 20 22.73 -0.75 6.61
N SER A 21 22.14 -0.98 7.77
CA SER A 21 22.85 -1.57 8.92
C SER A 21 23.22 -3.04 8.72
N GLY A 22 22.61 -3.73 7.74
CA GLY A 22 22.72 -5.18 7.55
C GLY A 22 22.10 -6.01 8.68
N LYS A 23 21.51 -5.37 9.69
CA LYS A 23 20.90 -6.05 10.85
C LYS A 23 19.52 -6.59 10.49
N THR A 24 19.21 -7.75 11.05
CA THR A 24 17.91 -8.40 10.98
C THR A 24 17.41 -8.72 12.38
N PHE A 25 16.14 -8.99 12.49
CA PHE A 25 15.53 -9.65 13.65
C PHE A 25 14.75 -10.87 13.18
N THR A 26 14.58 -11.83 14.06
CA THR A 26 13.87 -13.07 13.76
C THR A 26 12.40 -12.89 14.14
N LEU A 27 11.52 -12.97 13.15
CA LEU A 27 10.09 -13.06 13.34
C LEU A 27 9.68 -14.53 13.41
N SER A 28 9.09 -14.95 14.53
CA SER A 28 8.64 -16.33 14.74
C SER A 28 7.12 -16.42 14.56
N LEU A 29 6.68 -17.16 13.55
CA LEU A 29 5.27 -17.40 13.25
C LEU A 29 4.98 -18.90 13.35
N LYS A 30 4.24 -19.33 14.36
CA LYS A 30 3.96 -20.76 14.63
C LYS A 30 5.25 -21.60 14.65
N ASN A 31 5.45 -22.43 13.63
CA ASN A 31 6.59 -23.34 13.51
C ASN A 31 7.70 -22.81 12.59
N ASP A 32 7.48 -21.64 11.96
CA ASP A 32 8.40 -21.03 11.03
C ASP A 32 9.06 -19.79 11.63
N SER A 33 10.27 -19.49 11.19
CA SER A 33 10.99 -18.29 11.59
C SER A 33 11.56 -17.59 10.36
N PHE A 34 11.41 -16.29 10.31
CA PHE A 34 11.78 -15.45 9.19
C PHE A 34 12.77 -14.38 9.65
N GLU A 35 13.82 -14.15 8.85
CA GLU A 35 14.74 -13.05 9.07
C GLU A 35 14.22 -11.79 8.36
N VAL A 36 13.86 -10.78 9.14
CA VAL A 36 13.28 -9.51 8.66
C VAL A 36 14.26 -8.38 8.90
N PRO A 37 14.41 -7.41 7.99
CA PRO A 37 15.36 -6.32 8.14
C PRO A 37 14.98 -5.40 9.31
N LEU A 38 15.96 -5.14 10.20
CA LEU A 38 15.82 -4.10 11.20
C LEU A 38 16.05 -2.74 10.52
N THR A 39 14.96 -2.06 10.22
CA THR A 39 14.97 -0.79 9.49
C THR A 39 15.64 0.33 10.30
N SER A 40 16.60 1.02 9.70
CA SER A 40 17.35 2.11 10.30
C SER A 40 16.76 3.48 9.95
N LYS A 41 17.20 4.54 10.65
CA LYS A 41 16.84 5.93 10.31
C LYS A 41 17.27 6.31 8.87
N LYS A 42 18.34 5.71 8.36
CA LYS A 42 18.81 5.96 7.00
C LYS A 42 17.90 5.28 5.99
N ASP A 43 17.46 4.05 6.25
CA ASP A 43 16.50 3.35 5.40
C ASP A 43 15.19 4.14 5.26
N ILE A 44 14.69 4.73 6.36
CA ILE A 44 13.52 5.60 6.34
C ILE A 44 13.77 6.85 5.49
N ARG A 45 14.94 7.50 5.62
CA ARG A 45 15.31 8.66 4.81
C ARG A 45 15.34 8.31 3.32
N ASP A 46 15.90 7.18 2.98
CA ASP A 46 15.98 6.68 1.60
C ASP A 46 14.59 6.35 1.06
N ALA A 47 13.72 5.75 1.89
CA ALA A 47 12.31 5.53 1.55
C ALA A 47 11.55 6.83 1.30
N VAL A 48 11.75 7.85 2.14
CA VAL A 48 11.15 9.19 1.94
C VAL A 48 11.63 9.83 0.64
N THR A 49 12.93 9.72 0.35
CA THR A 49 13.50 10.26 -0.89
C THR A 49 12.93 9.57 -2.12
N ALA A 50 12.84 8.23 -2.09
CA ALA A 50 12.25 7.43 -3.16
C ALA A 50 10.76 7.75 -3.33
N SER A 51 10.02 7.90 -2.22
CA SER A 51 8.59 8.20 -2.24
C SER A 51 8.30 9.60 -2.80
N LYS A 52 9.13 10.62 -2.48
CA LYS A 52 9.03 11.96 -3.08
C LYS A 52 9.21 11.90 -4.60
N LYS A 53 10.19 11.13 -5.08
CA LYS A 53 10.39 10.91 -6.53
C LYS A 53 9.21 10.16 -7.15
N GLY A 54 8.70 9.14 -6.45
CA GLY A 54 7.51 8.39 -6.86
C GLY A 54 6.28 9.29 -6.96
N PHE A 55 6.09 10.19 -6.00
CA PHE A 55 5.01 11.17 -6.00
C PHE A 55 5.02 12.07 -7.24
N GLN A 56 6.18 12.59 -7.62
CA GLN A 56 6.31 13.45 -8.82
C GLN A 56 5.81 12.77 -10.08
N ASN A 57 6.05 11.46 -10.21
CA ASN A 57 5.58 10.69 -11.35
C ASN A 57 4.10 10.30 -11.20
N TRP A 58 3.72 9.74 -10.04
CA TRP A 58 2.39 9.20 -9.80
C TRP A 58 1.29 10.27 -9.82
N SER A 59 1.54 11.44 -9.26
CA SER A 59 0.59 12.55 -9.25
C SER A 59 0.22 13.04 -10.65
N GLN A 60 1.13 12.90 -11.62
CA GLN A 60 0.93 13.34 -13.00
C GLN A 60 0.26 12.30 -13.91
N ILE A 61 0.15 11.05 -13.45
CA ILE A 61 -0.54 9.99 -14.21
C ILE A 61 -2.03 10.30 -14.28
N SER A 62 -2.64 10.08 -15.47
CA SER A 62 -4.07 10.31 -15.63
C SER A 62 -4.91 9.48 -14.67
N PRO A 63 -6.06 10.00 -14.20
CA PRO A 63 -6.98 9.25 -13.35
C PRO A 63 -7.36 7.89 -13.93
N TYR A 64 -7.60 7.83 -15.23
CA TYR A 64 -7.91 6.58 -15.94
C TYR A 64 -6.78 5.54 -15.83
N THR A 65 -5.53 5.97 -15.99
CA THR A 65 -4.37 5.06 -15.85
C THR A 65 -4.23 4.59 -14.40
N LYS A 66 -4.48 5.45 -13.41
CA LYS A 66 -4.52 5.04 -11.99
C LYS A 66 -5.56 3.95 -11.75
N THR A 67 -6.78 4.13 -12.27
CA THR A 67 -7.85 3.12 -12.24
C THR A 67 -7.36 1.77 -12.79
N GLN A 68 -6.76 1.77 -13.98
CA GLN A 68 -6.27 0.53 -14.61
C GLN A 68 -5.20 -0.17 -13.77
N ILE A 69 -4.25 0.58 -13.20
CA ILE A 69 -3.18 0.03 -12.37
C ILE A 69 -3.76 -0.59 -11.09
N LEU A 70 -4.70 0.09 -10.43
CA LEU A 70 -5.35 -0.42 -9.23
C LEU A 70 -6.22 -1.64 -9.52
N TYR A 71 -6.96 -1.66 -10.63
CA TYR A 71 -7.68 -2.86 -11.08
C TYR A 71 -6.73 -4.04 -11.31
N ARG A 72 -5.61 -3.79 -11.99
CA ARG A 72 -4.61 -4.85 -12.20
C ARG A 72 -4.06 -5.40 -10.90
N LEU A 73 -3.89 -4.55 -9.88
CA LEU A 73 -3.50 -5.00 -8.54
C LEU A 73 -4.54 -5.97 -7.95
N SER A 74 -5.84 -5.68 -8.08
CA SER A 74 -6.90 -6.57 -7.58
C SER A 74 -6.89 -7.93 -8.27
N GLU A 75 -6.69 -7.97 -9.59
CA GLU A 75 -6.55 -9.21 -10.37
C GLU A 75 -5.34 -10.05 -9.94
N MET A 76 -4.20 -9.38 -9.67
CA MET A 76 -2.99 -10.06 -9.20
C MET A 76 -3.17 -10.66 -7.81
N ILE A 77 -3.90 -9.99 -6.93
CA ILE A 77 -4.22 -10.53 -5.59
C ILE A 77 -5.17 -11.70 -5.71
N GLU A 78 -6.20 -11.59 -6.55
CA GLU A 78 -7.16 -12.66 -6.79
C GLU A 78 -6.47 -13.90 -7.37
N GLY A 79 -5.59 -13.74 -8.35
CA GLY A 79 -4.81 -14.82 -8.94
C GLY A 79 -3.85 -15.53 -7.98
N ASN A 80 -3.47 -14.87 -6.87
CA ASN A 80 -2.59 -15.43 -5.84
C ASN A 80 -3.31 -15.70 -4.50
N LYS A 81 -4.64 -15.80 -4.51
CA LYS A 81 -5.49 -15.94 -3.32
C LYS A 81 -5.08 -17.07 -2.40
N ASP A 82 -4.69 -18.22 -2.94
CA ASP A 82 -4.29 -19.38 -2.15
C ASP A 82 -2.98 -19.11 -1.39
N SER A 83 -1.98 -18.52 -2.04
CA SER A 83 -0.71 -18.15 -1.40
C SER A 83 -0.91 -17.13 -0.26
N TYR A 84 -1.75 -16.12 -0.47
CA TYR A 84 -2.08 -15.17 0.59
C TYR A 84 -2.87 -15.82 1.72
N THR A 85 -3.77 -16.78 1.41
CA THR A 85 -4.49 -17.54 2.44
C THR A 85 -3.53 -18.32 3.33
N GLU A 86 -2.52 -18.96 2.74
CA GLU A 86 -1.48 -19.69 3.49
C GLU A 86 -0.68 -18.75 4.38
N LEU A 87 -0.21 -17.60 3.86
CA LEU A 87 0.55 -16.61 4.63
C LEU A 87 -0.24 -16.07 5.82
N LEU A 88 -1.51 -15.67 5.62
CA LEU A 88 -2.36 -15.19 6.71
C LEU A 88 -2.64 -16.29 7.75
N THR A 89 -2.72 -17.55 7.31
CA THR A 89 -2.90 -18.70 8.22
C THR A 89 -1.63 -18.97 9.03
N LEU A 90 -0.45 -18.78 8.47
CA LEU A 90 0.82 -18.80 9.20
C LEU A 90 0.86 -17.70 10.27
N GLY A 91 0.37 -16.51 9.95
CA GLY A 91 0.25 -15.39 10.89
C GLY A 91 -0.80 -15.56 11.99
N GLY A 92 -1.57 -16.67 12.00
CA GLY A 92 -2.51 -17.00 13.09
C GLY A 92 -3.98 -16.94 12.73
N SER A 93 -4.37 -16.44 11.55
CA SER A 93 -5.75 -16.46 11.09
C SER A 93 -6.25 -17.87 10.83
N THR A 94 -7.55 -18.11 11.03
CA THR A 94 -8.18 -19.31 10.47
C THR A 94 -8.30 -19.19 8.95
N ARG A 95 -8.33 -20.31 8.24
CA ARG A 95 -8.45 -20.32 6.77
C ARG A 95 -9.68 -19.55 6.26
N ASN A 96 -10.79 -19.59 6.98
CA ASN A 96 -12.01 -18.88 6.63
C ASN A 96 -11.87 -17.36 6.84
N GLN A 97 -11.24 -16.96 7.94
CA GLN A 97 -10.92 -15.54 8.19
C GLN A 97 -9.98 -14.99 7.12
N ALA A 98 -8.90 -15.71 6.80
CA ALA A 98 -7.97 -15.33 5.77
C ALA A 98 -8.64 -15.15 4.39
N LYS A 99 -9.49 -16.08 3.96
CA LYS A 99 -10.25 -15.95 2.72
C LYS A 99 -11.15 -14.72 2.70
N LYS A 100 -11.90 -14.50 3.79
CA LYS A 100 -12.80 -13.34 3.93
C LYS A 100 -12.03 -12.02 3.91
N ASP A 101 -10.86 -11.97 4.54
CA ASP A 101 -10.01 -10.79 4.56
C ASP A 101 -9.48 -10.47 3.15
N ILE A 102 -9.01 -11.47 2.40
CA ILE A 102 -8.56 -11.31 1.01
C ILE A 102 -9.72 -10.83 0.12
N GLU A 103 -10.91 -11.40 0.25
CA GLU A 103 -12.10 -10.96 -0.50
C GLU A 103 -12.46 -9.51 -0.18
N THR A 104 -12.34 -9.11 1.08
CA THR A 104 -12.54 -7.72 1.50
C THR A 104 -11.49 -6.81 0.89
N ALA A 105 -10.21 -7.21 0.90
CA ALA A 105 -9.13 -6.47 0.27
C ALA A 105 -9.40 -6.25 -1.23
N ILE A 106 -9.76 -7.30 -1.97
CA ILE A 106 -10.07 -7.21 -3.42
C ILE A 106 -11.23 -6.24 -3.66
N LYS A 107 -12.34 -6.38 -2.91
CA LYS A 107 -13.51 -5.48 -3.03
C LYS A 107 -13.13 -4.02 -2.78
N ASN A 108 -12.32 -3.76 -1.77
CA ASN A 108 -11.88 -2.40 -1.45
C ASN A 108 -10.99 -1.82 -2.55
N ILE A 109 -10.05 -2.60 -3.09
CA ILE A 109 -9.22 -2.15 -4.21
C ILE A 109 -10.08 -1.80 -5.42
N VAL A 110 -11.03 -2.65 -5.79
CA VAL A 110 -11.95 -2.42 -6.91
C VAL A 110 -12.77 -1.14 -6.68
N TRP A 111 -13.26 -0.94 -5.47
CA TRP A 111 -14.03 0.27 -5.12
C TRP A 111 -13.18 1.54 -5.26
N TYR A 112 -11.96 1.55 -4.70
CA TYR A 112 -11.05 2.70 -4.81
C TYR A 112 -10.53 2.90 -6.23
N ALA A 113 -10.30 1.84 -6.99
CA ALA A 113 -9.98 1.92 -8.41
C ALA A 113 -11.09 2.63 -9.19
N GLY A 114 -12.36 2.28 -8.92
CA GLY A 114 -13.52 2.95 -9.51
C GLY A 114 -13.73 4.40 -9.05
N LEU A 115 -13.11 4.80 -7.91
CA LEU A 115 -13.16 6.17 -7.42
C LEU A 115 -12.09 7.07 -8.06
N ALA A 116 -10.96 6.50 -8.50
CA ALA A 116 -9.79 7.27 -8.93
C ALA A 116 -10.07 8.24 -10.08
N ASP A 117 -10.95 7.88 -11.03
CA ASP A 117 -11.36 8.72 -12.14
C ASP A 117 -12.57 9.64 -11.81
N LYS A 118 -13.17 9.47 -10.63
CA LYS A 118 -14.34 10.21 -10.17
C LYS A 118 -14.04 11.17 -9.01
N TRP A 119 -12.85 11.07 -8.46
CA TRP A 119 -12.48 11.81 -7.26
C TRP A 119 -12.68 13.32 -7.39
N GLU A 120 -12.30 13.91 -8.52
CA GLU A 120 -12.45 15.33 -8.77
C GLU A 120 -13.94 15.76 -8.84
N GLN A 121 -14.81 14.87 -9.32
CA GLN A 121 -16.27 15.12 -9.37
C GLN A 121 -16.93 15.02 -7.99
N VAL A 122 -16.39 14.14 -7.12
CA VAL A 122 -16.93 13.92 -5.77
C VAL A 122 -16.46 14.99 -4.80
N ALA A 123 -15.20 15.40 -4.89
CA ALA A 123 -14.55 16.32 -3.95
C ALA A 123 -14.38 17.75 -4.47
N GLY A 124 -14.53 17.96 -5.78
CA GLY A 124 -14.52 19.28 -6.40
C GLY A 124 -15.89 19.97 -6.25
N ASN A 125 -15.90 21.28 -6.10
CA ASN A 125 -17.12 22.06 -5.98
C ASN A 125 -17.05 23.32 -6.84
N LEU A 126 -18.20 23.67 -7.43
CA LEU A 126 -18.47 25.01 -7.92
C LEU A 126 -19.02 25.84 -6.75
N ASN A 127 -18.26 26.82 -6.29
CA ASN A 127 -18.62 27.61 -5.11
C ASN A 127 -19.50 28.80 -5.52
N PRO A 128 -20.58 29.10 -4.78
CA PRO A 128 -21.39 30.29 -5.05
C PRO A 128 -20.58 31.55 -4.73
N VAL A 129 -20.59 32.51 -5.65
CA VAL A 129 -19.98 33.83 -5.50
C VAL A 129 -20.96 34.92 -5.93
N ASN A 130 -20.82 36.10 -5.33
CA ASN A 130 -21.59 37.26 -5.73
C ASN A 130 -20.86 37.95 -6.91
N GLY A 131 -21.49 37.90 -8.11
CA GLY A 131 -20.96 38.52 -9.33
C GLY A 131 -20.73 37.53 -10.48
N GLU A 132 -20.13 38.01 -11.57
CA GLU A 132 -19.88 37.27 -12.81
C GLU A 132 -18.57 36.45 -12.76
N TYR A 133 -18.29 35.75 -11.63
CA TYR A 133 -17.05 34.98 -11.42
C TYR A 133 -17.34 33.49 -11.29
N PHE A 134 -16.44 32.68 -11.81
CA PHE A 134 -16.38 31.25 -11.53
C PHE A 134 -15.39 30.97 -10.39
N ASN A 135 -15.86 30.33 -9.34
CA ASN A 135 -15.02 29.89 -8.22
C ASN A 135 -15.13 28.37 -8.10
N ILE A 136 -14.04 27.66 -8.35
CA ILE A 136 -14.00 26.20 -8.37
C ILE A 136 -12.98 25.74 -7.34
N SER A 137 -13.38 24.79 -6.49
CA SER A 137 -12.46 24.06 -5.62
C SER A 137 -11.90 22.84 -6.37
N HIS A 138 -10.59 22.77 -6.49
CA HIS A 138 -9.88 21.64 -7.05
C HIS A 138 -9.02 20.97 -5.98
N GLN A 139 -9.09 19.64 -5.89
CA GLN A 139 -8.35 18.86 -4.92
C GLN A 139 -7.00 18.40 -5.50
N ASN A 140 -5.91 18.68 -4.79
CA ASN A 140 -4.58 18.23 -5.17
C ASN A 140 -4.06 17.19 -4.17
N PRO A 141 -3.28 16.20 -4.63
CA PRO A 141 -2.62 15.26 -3.74
C PRO A 141 -1.60 15.98 -2.84
N ILE A 142 -1.61 15.67 -1.55
CA ILE A 142 -0.77 16.36 -0.55
C ILE A 142 0.71 15.95 -0.57
N GLY A 143 1.06 14.86 -1.28
CA GLY A 143 2.44 14.39 -1.39
C GLY A 143 2.66 12.97 -0.90
N VAL A 144 3.59 12.78 0.04
CA VAL A 144 3.93 11.49 0.63
C VAL A 144 3.09 11.26 1.89
N VAL A 145 2.40 10.13 1.92
CA VAL A 145 1.64 9.66 3.08
C VAL A 145 2.43 8.57 3.79
N PHE A 146 2.58 8.69 5.09
CA PHE A 146 3.17 7.65 5.93
C PHE A 146 2.06 6.90 6.66
N SER A 147 2.00 5.60 6.45
CA SER A 147 1.00 4.71 7.06
C SER A 147 1.65 3.76 8.05
N LEU A 148 1.18 3.79 9.29
CA LEU A 148 1.50 2.81 10.32
C LEU A 148 0.35 1.80 10.40
N ASN A 149 0.65 0.53 10.18
CA ASN A 149 -0.31 -0.55 10.29
C ASN A 149 -0.03 -1.34 11.56
N SER A 150 -0.93 -1.20 12.53
CA SER A 150 -0.88 -1.93 13.80
C SER A 150 -1.70 -3.23 13.78
N ASP A 151 -2.45 -3.48 12.71
CA ASP A 151 -3.28 -4.67 12.56
C ASP A 151 -2.47 -5.77 11.88
N ASN A 152 -1.79 -6.54 12.71
CA ASN A 152 -0.63 -7.37 12.35
C ASN A 152 -0.94 -8.58 11.47
N ASN A 153 -2.19 -8.87 11.16
CA ASN A 153 -2.53 -10.05 10.35
C ASN A 153 -3.71 -9.81 9.41
N SER A 154 -3.86 -8.58 8.90
CA SER A 154 -4.94 -8.23 7.98
C SER A 154 -4.39 -7.63 6.69
N LEU A 155 -4.54 -8.39 5.59
CA LEU A 155 -4.20 -7.92 4.24
C LEU A 155 -5.12 -6.75 3.83
N SER A 156 -6.40 -6.79 4.19
CA SER A 156 -7.35 -5.73 3.85
C SER A 156 -7.03 -4.42 4.57
N SER A 157 -6.59 -4.47 5.82
CA SER A 157 -6.15 -3.30 6.58
C SER A 157 -4.91 -2.66 5.94
N LEU A 158 -3.88 -3.48 5.69
CA LEU A 158 -2.64 -3.05 5.02
C LEU A 158 -2.94 -2.40 3.66
N LEU A 159 -3.71 -3.07 2.81
CA LEU A 159 -4.00 -2.58 1.47
C LEU A 159 -4.88 -1.32 1.49
N ASN A 160 -5.84 -1.20 2.40
CA ASN A 160 -6.62 0.02 2.54
C ASN A 160 -5.75 1.24 2.85
N SER A 161 -4.78 1.10 3.74
CA SER A 161 -3.87 2.18 4.10
C SER A 161 -2.97 2.63 2.94
N ILE A 162 -2.74 1.75 1.97
CA ILE A 162 -1.92 2.02 0.77
C ILE A 162 -2.78 2.55 -0.38
N ILE A 163 -3.94 1.92 -0.64
CA ILE A 163 -4.76 2.21 -1.81
C ILE A 163 -5.43 3.58 -1.72
N GLN A 164 -5.92 3.97 -0.55
CA GLN A 164 -6.62 5.25 -0.36
C GLN A 164 -5.78 6.45 -0.81
N PRO A 165 -4.54 6.63 -0.31
CA PRO A 165 -3.69 7.73 -0.77
C PRO A 165 -3.28 7.60 -2.24
N LEU A 166 -3.04 6.37 -2.74
CA LEU A 166 -2.68 6.16 -4.14
C LEU A 166 -3.82 6.57 -5.08
N THR A 167 -5.08 6.32 -4.70
CA THR A 167 -6.27 6.69 -5.48
C THR A 167 -6.30 8.18 -5.79
N VAL A 168 -5.98 9.01 -4.80
CA VAL A 168 -5.99 10.48 -4.96
C VAL A 168 -4.66 11.06 -5.48
N GLY A 169 -3.69 10.21 -5.83
CA GLY A 169 -2.43 10.64 -6.45
C GLY A 169 -1.27 10.88 -5.49
N CYS A 170 -1.41 10.56 -4.20
CA CYS A 170 -0.31 10.57 -3.24
C CYS A 170 0.60 9.35 -3.43
N SER A 171 1.85 9.44 -2.97
CA SER A 171 2.72 8.27 -2.75
C SER A 171 2.64 7.81 -1.30
N VAL A 172 3.01 6.55 -1.05
CA VAL A 172 2.85 5.93 0.27
C VAL A 172 4.14 5.30 0.75
N ILE A 173 4.42 5.49 2.02
CA ILE A 173 5.36 4.68 2.79
C ILE A 173 4.52 3.91 3.80
N SER A 174 4.45 2.60 3.65
CA SER A 174 3.74 1.74 4.60
C SER A 174 4.75 1.06 5.51
N PHE A 175 4.51 1.16 6.81
CA PHE A 175 5.24 0.46 7.83
C PHE A 175 4.27 -0.46 8.58
N SER A 176 4.60 -1.74 8.64
CA SER A 176 3.86 -2.72 9.43
C SER A 176 4.71 -3.07 10.64
N GLU A 177 4.11 -3.02 11.81
CA GLU A 177 4.66 -3.70 12.99
C GLU A 177 4.36 -5.18 12.82
N GLU A 178 5.27 -6.05 13.22
CA GLU A 178 5.29 -7.53 13.23
C GLU A 178 4.13 -8.31 12.61
#